data_6b833a27a7f03e75631f1924963f1076
#
_entry.id   6b833a27a7f03e75631f1924963f1076
#
_cell.length_a   1.000
_cell.length_b   1.000
_cell.length_c   1.000
_cell.angle_alpha   90.00
_cell.angle_beta   90.00
_cell.angle_gamma   90.00
#
_symmetry.space_group_name_H-M   'P 1'
#
loop_
_entity.id
_entity.type
_entity.pdbx_description
1 polymer ?
#
loop_
_entity_poly.entity_id
_entity_poly.type
_entity_poly.pdbx_seq_one_letter_code
_entity_poly.pdbx_strand_id
1 'polypeptide(L)'
;AAAVRMTRAVALSTSNQGAQIAGAVASVDGIDVLRFYKAMLEAVPEQVLDITSAMIMSKPEFAHELISHLALSMPDQVVDIAAEIGRTLPELRLEMARIAVESAPERAVEVADYYAQLLADEYEVVRPADREEDTTEQVAIDLVSQITDLVPEQAADIAITVVEAIPDTAVPVATEYAGTLSGSLNDKSVELIDHTNTPKEAVQEFNQDATEFVSRLSEAMPECASEVINEINEGRRN
;
A
#
# COMPACT_ATOMS: atom_id res chain seq x y z
N ALA A 1 11.52 -23.89 22.77
CA ALA A 1 12.90 -23.44 23.10
C ALA A 1 13.99 -24.29 22.43
N ALA A 2 13.85 -25.64 22.36
CA ALA A 2 14.84 -26.50 21.72
C ALA A 2 14.83 -26.35 20.18
N ALA A 3 13.65 -26.37 19.55
CA ALA A 3 13.49 -26.22 18.11
C ALA A 3 14.15 -24.92 17.61
N VAL A 4 13.86 -23.78 18.23
CA VAL A 4 14.44 -22.47 17.88
C VAL A 4 15.98 -22.49 17.94
N ARG A 5 16.55 -23.11 18.97
CA ARG A 5 18.03 -23.23 19.10
C ARG A 5 18.64 -24.12 18.01
N MET A 6 17.97 -25.22 17.68
CA MET A 6 18.43 -26.14 16.62
C MET A 6 18.35 -25.45 15.26
N THR A 7 17.25 -24.80 14.96
CA THR A 7 17.07 -24.10 13.68
C THR A 7 18.07 -22.95 13.52
N ARG A 8 18.31 -22.16 14.58
CA ARG A 8 19.36 -21.14 14.58
C ARG A 8 20.73 -21.72 14.30
N ALA A 9 21.09 -22.85 14.91
CA ALA A 9 22.37 -23.49 14.67
C ALA A 9 22.48 -24.02 13.23
N VAL A 10 21.40 -24.55 12.66
CA VAL A 10 21.37 -25.01 11.26
C VAL A 10 21.42 -23.82 10.31
N ALA A 11 20.65 -22.75 10.53
CA ALA A 11 20.67 -21.55 9.71
C ALA A 11 22.07 -20.90 9.65
N LEU A 12 22.77 -20.81 10.77
CA LEU A 12 24.14 -20.31 10.83
C LEU A 12 25.16 -21.22 10.14
N SER A 13 24.89 -22.52 10.07
CA SER A 13 25.79 -23.50 9.39
C SER A 13 25.55 -23.60 7.89
N THR A 14 24.38 -23.15 7.39
CA THR A 14 23.96 -23.26 5.99
C THR A 14 23.40 -21.93 5.53
N SER A 15 24.27 -20.93 5.39
CA SER A 15 23.91 -19.53 5.10
C SER A 15 22.98 -19.32 3.89
N ASN A 16 22.91 -20.25 2.94
CA ASN A 16 22.04 -20.19 1.76
C ASN A 16 20.71 -20.96 1.91
N GLN A 17 20.39 -21.51 3.07
CA GLN A 17 19.18 -22.31 3.29
C GLN A 17 18.27 -21.74 4.39
N GLY A 18 18.58 -20.56 4.90
CA GLY A 18 17.82 -19.91 5.96
C GLY A 18 16.32 -19.80 5.65
N ALA A 19 15.98 -19.33 4.45
CA ALA A 19 14.62 -19.19 3.99
C ALA A 19 13.86 -20.53 3.89
N GLN A 20 14.50 -21.57 3.30
CA GLN A 20 13.87 -22.88 3.18
C GLN A 20 13.59 -23.51 4.55
N ILE A 21 14.53 -23.35 5.48
CA ILE A 21 14.38 -23.82 6.86
C ILE A 21 13.27 -23.03 7.56
N ALA A 22 13.22 -21.72 7.35
CA ALA A 22 12.21 -20.85 7.95
C ALA A 22 10.80 -21.23 7.50
N GLY A 23 10.58 -21.37 6.18
CA GLY A 23 9.31 -21.80 5.62
C GLY A 23 8.89 -23.20 6.09
N ALA A 24 9.81 -24.16 6.05
CA ALA A 24 9.53 -25.53 6.50
C ALA A 24 9.19 -25.61 8.00
N VAL A 25 9.85 -24.82 8.85
CA VAL A 25 9.55 -24.77 10.28
C VAL A 25 8.26 -24.01 10.54
N ALA A 26 7.99 -22.92 9.82
CA ALA A 26 6.74 -22.16 9.94
C ALA A 26 5.51 -23.04 9.62
N SER A 27 5.61 -23.96 8.66
CA SER A 27 4.52 -24.87 8.30
C SER A 27 4.15 -25.91 9.37
N VAL A 28 4.99 -26.09 10.39
CA VAL A 28 4.72 -27.08 11.47
C VAL A 28 3.73 -26.52 12.47
N ASP A 29 2.68 -27.28 12.76
CA ASP A 29 1.66 -26.90 13.75
C ASP A 29 2.21 -26.83 15.18
N GLY A 30 1.71 -25.86 15.94
CA GLY A 30 2.09 -25.66 17.34
C GLY A 30 3.44 -24.95 17.56
N ILE A 31 4.04 -24.41 16.49
CA ILE A 31 5.20 -23.53 16.62
C ILE A 31 4.74 -22.10 16.88
N ASP A 32 5.40 -21.44 17.81
CA ASP A 32 5.32 -20.00 18.01
C ASP A 32 6.06 -19.30 16.85
N VAL A 33 5.30 -18.98 15.79
CA VAL A 33 5.81 -18.46 14.50
C VAL A 33 6.58 -17.16 14.71
N LEU A 34 6.02 -16.21 15.47
CA LEU A 34 6.65 -14.93 15.70
C LEU A 34 7.95 -15.03 16.49
N ARG A 35 7.97 -15.86 17.52
CA ARG A 35 9.20 -16.10 18.30
C ARG A 35 10.27 -16.79 17.47
N PHE A 36 9.86 -17.69 16.59
CA PHE A 36 10.77 -18.34 15.66
C PHE A 36 11.33 -17.34 14.65
N TYR A 37 10.46 -16.50 14.06
CA TYR A 37 10.83 -15.44 13.13
C TYR A 37 11.90 -14.49 13.73
N LYS A 38 11.63 -13.96 14.92
CA LYS A 38 12.60 -13.10 15.65
C LYS A 38 13.97 -13.76 15.78
N ALA A 39 13.99 -15.03 16.14
CA ALA A 39 15.24 -15.77 16.29
C ALA A 39 15.97 -16.00 14.97
N MET A 40 15.23 -16.10 13.85
CA MET A 40 15.83 -16.22 12.51
C MET A 40 16.41 -14.88 12.06
N LEU A 41 15.70 -13.77 12.24
CA LEU A 41 16.23 -12.43 11.92
C LEU A 41 17.50 -12.09 12.71
N GLU A 42 17.56 -12.46 13.99
CA GLU A 42 18.78 -12.30 14.80
C GLU A 42 19.95 -13.19 14.32
N ALA A 43 19.65 -14.35 13.76
CA ALA A 43 20.68 -15.31 13.35
C ALA A 43 21.28 -15.00 11.98
N VAL A 44 20.45 -14.59 11.03
CA VAL A 44 20.83 -14.39 9.61
C VAL A 44 20.13 -13.13 9.05
N PRO A 45 20.44 -11.93 9.57
CA PRO A 45 19.78 -10.69 9.18
C PRO A 45 19.93 -10.35 7.69
N GLU A 46 20.97 -10.84 7.04
CA GLU A 46 21.20 -10.67 5.61
C GLU A 46 20.20 -11.42 4.71
N GLN A 47 19.41 -12.34 5.27
CA GLN A 47 18.40 -13.12 4.55
C GLN A 47 16.96 -12.70 4.97
N VAL A 48 16.80 -11.51 5.51
CA VAL A 48 15.52 -11.05 6.04
C VAL A 48 14.38 -11.14 5.03
N LEU A 49 14.61 -10.70 3.79
CA LEU A 49 13.66 -10.78 2.69
C LEU A 49 13.23 -12.22 2.41
N ASP A 50 14.21 -13.08 2.16
CA ASP A 50 13.95 -14.48 1.79
C ASP A 50 13.26 -15.25 2.92
N ILE A 51 13.65 -14.99 4.18
CA ILE A 51 13.04 -15.61 5.37
C ILE A 51 11.61 -15.15 5.54
N THR A 52 11.36 -13.83 5.44
CA THR A 52 10.03 -13.26 5.61
C THR A 52 9.09 -13.78 4.53
N SER A 53 9.49 -13.72 3.27
CA SER A 53 8.72 -14.24 2.14
C SER A 53 8.43 -15.73 2.29
N ALA A 54 9.41 -16.56 2.61
CA ALA A 54 9.22 -17.99 2.78
C ALA A 54 8.27 -18.34 3.95
N MET A 55 8.31 -17.58 5.03
CA MET A 55 7.42 -17.78 6.18
C MET A 55 5.99 -17.36 5.86
N ILE A 56 5.80 -16.21 5.18
CA ILE A 56 4.48 -15.73 4.74
C ILE A 56 3.87 -16.70 3.72
N MET A 57 4.65 -17.16 2.72
CA MET A 57 4.18 -18.18 1.77
C MET A 57 3.75 -19.49 2.45
N SER A 58 4.36 -19.83 3.57
CA SER A 58 4.03 -21.05 4.32
C SER A 58 2.83 -20.88 5.27
N LYS A 59 2.62 -19.66 5.77
CA LYS A 59 1.59 -19.27 6.73
C LYS A 59 1.13 -17.83 6.46
N PRO A 60 0.32 -17.58 5.40
CA PRO A 60 -0.12 -16.25 5.02
C PRO A 60 -0.87 -15.51 6.14
N GLU A 61 -1.56 -16.24 7.01
CA GLU A 61 -2.30 -15.69 8.15
C GLU A 61 -1.42 -14.92 9.16
N PHE A 62 -0.08 -15.09 9.11
CA PHE A 62 0.86 -14.36 9.94
C PHE A 62 1.52 -13.17 9.20
N ALA A 63 1.15 -12.89 7.96
CA ALA A 63 1.78 -11.84 7.15
C ALA A 63 1.83 -10.49 7.89
N HIS A 64 0.68 -10.04 8.39
CA HIS A 64 0.56 -8.80 9.14
C HIS A 64 1.51 -8.76 10.36
N GLU A 65 1.53 -9.81 11.19
CA GLU A 65 2.36 -9.85 12.40
C GLU A 65 3.86 -9.85 12.07
N LEU A 66 4.27 -10.59 11.02
CA LEU A 66 5.67 -10.69 10.61
C LEU A 66 6.17 -9.38 10.04
N ILE A 67 5.40 -8.73 9.15
CA ILE A 67 5.77 -7.45 8.54
C ILE A 67 5.73 -6.32 9.57
N SER A 68 4.71 -6.26 10.44
CA SER A 68 4.67 -5.27 11.53
C SER A 68 5.87 -5.40 12.47
N HIS A 69 6.32 -6.63 12.74
CA HIS A 69 7.55 -6.83 13.52
C HIS A 69 8.79 -6.39 12.76
N LEU A 70 8.85 -6.64 11.46
CA LEU A 70 9.93 -6.18 10.60
C LEU A 70 10.01 -4.65 10.57
N ALA A 71 8.87 -3.98 10.43
CA ALA A 71 8.76 -2.53 10.44
C ALA A 71 9.36 -1.89 11.69
N LEU A 72 9.12 -2.52 12.85
CA LEU A 72 9.70 -2.08 14.12
C LEU A 72 11.19 -2.36 14.25
N SER A 73 11.70 -3.39 13.58
CA SER A 73 13.08 -3.86 13.75
C SER A 73 14.01 -3.34 12.66
N MET A 74 13.50 -3.17 11.44
CA MET A 74 14.23 -2.82 10.21
C MET A 74 13.36 -1.93 9.30
N PRO A 75 12.97 -0.71 9.73
CA PRO A 75 12.05 0.15 8.99
C PRO A 75 12.54 0.47 7.57
N ASP A 76 13.85 0.60 7.36
CA ASP A 76 14.42 0.89 6.05
C ASP A 76 14.20 -0.22 5.00
N GLN A 77 13.89 -1.44 5.45
CA GLN A 77 13.70 -2.60 4.57
C GLN A 77 12.24 -3.00 4.38
N VAL A 78 11.34 -2.45 5.19
CA VAL A 78 9.93 -2.89 5.19
C VAL A 78 9.24 -2.66 3.87
N VAL A 79 9.48 -1.54 3.21
CA VAL A 79 8.86 -1.19 1.92
C VAL A 79 9.30 -2.18 0.84
N ASP A 80 10.60 -2.46 0.73
CA ASP A 80 11.13 -3.38 -0.28
C ASP A 80 10.61 -4.82 -0.06
N ILE A 81 10.49 -5.23 1.20
CA ILE A 81 9.99 -6.57 1.54
C ILE A 81 8.48 -6.66 1.33
N ALA A 82 7.70 -5.65 1.70
CA ALA A 82 6.28 -5.60 1.44
C ALA A 82 5.99 -5.60 -0.07
N ALA A 83 6.77 -4.86 -0.84
CA ALA A 83 6.70 -4.82 -2.29
C ALA A 83 6.93 -6.22 -2.90
N GLU A 84 7.97 -6.93 -2.49
CA GLU A 84 8.26 -8.28 -2.98
C GLU A 84 7.18 -9.30 -2.59
N ILE A 85 6.62 -9.17 -1.38
CA ILE A 85 5.52 -10.04 -0.93
C ILE A 85 4.26 -9.75 -1.74
N GLY A 86 3.89 -8.48 -1.93
CA GLY A 86 2.73 -8.09 -2.75
C GLY A 86 2.85 -8.50 -4.21
N ARG A 87 4.07 -8.57 -4.74
CA ARG A 87 4.35 -9.12 -6.08
C ARG A 87 4.14 -10.62 -6.14
N THR A 88 4.51 -11.35 -5.09
CA THR A 88 4.48 -12.82 -5.05
C THR A 88 3.11 -13.36 -4.63
N LEU A 89 2.38 -12.62 -3.78
CA LEU A 89 1.07 -12.96 -3.21
C LEU A 89 0.08 -11.82 -3.50
N PRO A 90 -0.56 -11.82 -4.70
CA PRO A 90 -1.46 -10.75 -5.10
C PRO A 90 -2.61 -10.48 -4.12
N GLU A 91 -3.08 -11.52 -3.43
CA GLU A 91 -4.14 -11.42 -2.43
C GLU A 91 -3.75 -10.63 -1.16
N LEU A 92 -2.45 -10.44 -0.92
CA LEU A 92 -1.94 -9.65 0.21
C LEU A 92 -1.49 -8.24 -0.20
N ARG A 93 -1.60 -7.88 -1.47
CA ARG A 93 -1.02 -6.67 -2.06
C ARG A 93 -1.45 -5.40 -1.34
N LEU A 94 -2.76 -5.20 -1.17
CA LEU A 94 -3.29 -4.02 -0.50
C LEU A 94 -2.87 -3.96 0.98
N GLU A 95 -2.86 -5.09 1.67
CA GLU A 95 -2.40 -5.16 3.04
C GLU A 95 -0.91 -4.82 3.16
N MET A 96 -0.09 -5.29 2.24
CA MET A 96 1.35 -4.99 2.20
C MET A 96 1.60 -3.51 1.89
N ALA A 97 0.86 -2.92 0.94
CA ALA A 97 0.94 -1.49 0.66
C ALA A 97 0.60 -0.66 1.91
N ARG A 98 -0.49 -0.99 2.59
CA ARG A 98 -0.91 -0.32 3.82
C ARG A 98 0.16 -0.40 4.91
N ILE A 99 0.70 -1.59 5.19
CA ILE A 99 1.72 -1.76 6.24
C ILE A 99 3.01 -1.02 5.86
N ALA A 100 3.40 -1.01 4.59
CA ALA A 100 4.56 -0.28 4.11
C ALA A 100 4.41 1.23 4.37
N VAL A 101 3.24 1.80 4.06
CA VAL A 101 2.95 3.23 4.30
C VAL A 101 2.83 3.54 5.79
N GLU A 102 2.16 2.71 6.59
CA GLU A 102 2.12 2.88 8.06
C GLU A 102 3.53 2.91 8.68
N SER A 103 4.45 2.17 8.10
CA SER A 103 5.82 2.04 8.61
C SER A 103 6.77 3.13 8.11
N ALA A 104 6.52 3.67 6.92
CA ALA A 104 7.33 4.69 6.25
C ALA A 104 6.42 5.65 5.46
N PRO A 105 5.64 6.51 6.14
CA PRO A 105 4.66 7.40 5.49
C PRO A 105 5.30 8.39 4.51
N GLU A 106 6.56 8.76 4.71
CA GLU A 106 7.32 9.60 3.77
C GLU A 106 7.60 8.92 2.42
N ARG A 107 7.43 7.59 2.31
CA ARG A 107 7.59 6.81 1.08
C ARG A 107 6.24 6.40 0.45
N ALA A 108 5.15 6.99 0.89
CA ALA A 108 3.81 6.58 0.45
C ALA A 108 3.61 6.67 -1.08
N VAL A 109 4.11 7.73 -1.72
CA VAL A 109 4.05 7.89 -3.18
C VAL A 109 4.87 6.80 -3.88
N GLU A 110 6.05 6.45 -3.38
CA GLU A 110 6.88 5.37 -3.92
C GLU A 110 6.19 4.00 -3.79
N VAL A 111 5.51 3.76 -2.66
CA VAL A 111 4.71 2.55 -2.46
C VAL A 111 3.55 2.52 -3.45
N ALA A 112 2.83 3.63 -3.62
CA ALA A 112 1.73 3.73 -4.57
C ALA A 112 2.18 3.48 -6.01
N ASP A 113 3.30 4.09 -6.43
CA ASP A 113 3.91 3.87 -7.76
C ASP A 113 4.23 2.41 -8.00
N TYR A 114 4.92 1.78 -7.06
CA TYR A 114 5.29 0.37 -7.18
C TYR A 114 4.07 -0.55 -7.36
N TYR A 115 3.04 -0.39 -6.52
CA TYR A 115 1.85 -1.23 -6.61
C TYR A 115 0.99 -0.91 -7.82
N ALA A 116 0.92 0.35 -8.24
CA ALA A 116 0.24 0.76 -9.46
C ALA A 116 0.89 0.15 -10.71
N GLN A 117 2.23 0.14 -10.77
CA GLN A 117 2.96 -0.53 -11.85
C GLN A 117 2.75 -2.03 -11.87
N LEU A 118 2.71 -2.71 -10.72
CA LEU A 118 2.36 -4.13 -10.65
C LEU A 118 0.95 -4.40 -11.20
N LEU A 119 -0.02 -3.54 -10.90
CA LEU A 119 -1.38 -3.64 -11.42
C LEU A 119 -1.42 -3.37 -12.93
N ALA A 120 -0.66 -2.39 -13.43
CA ALA A 120 -0.56 -2.07 -14.84
C ALA A 120 0.03 -3.24 -15.64
N ASP A 121 1.11 -3.86 -15.15
CA ASP A 121 1.73 -5.03 -15.80
C ASP A 121 0.74 -6.20 -15.91
N GLU A 122 -0.05 -6.45 -14.88
CA GLU A 122 -1.11 -7.48 -14.91
C GLU A 122 -2.25 -7.11 -15.86
N TYR A 123 -2.59 -5.83 -15.91
CA TYR A 123 -3.62 -5.29 -16.78
C TYR A 123 -3.26 -5.46 -18.26
N GLU A 124 -2.00 -5.32 -18.66
CA GLU A 124 -1.54 -5.53 -20.02
C GLU A 124 -1.53 -7.01 -20.44
N VAL A 125 -1.24 -7.92 -19.50
CA VAL A 125 -1.12 -9.37 -19.79
C VAL A 125 -2.47 -10.05 -19.98
N VAL A 126 -3.54 -9.58 -19.33
CA VAL A 126 -4.89 -10.15 -19.45
C VAL A 126 -5.55 -9.63 -20.74
N ARG A 127 -5.95 -10.55 -21.65
CA ARG A 127 -6.60 -10.16 -22.89
C ARG A 127 -7.90 -9.39 -22.63
N PRO A 128 -8.20 -8.33 -23.43
CA PRO A 128 -9.40 -7.51 -23.23
C PRO A 128 -10.72 -8.28 -23.20
N ALA A 129 -10.78 -9.45 -23.86
CA ALA A 129 -11.98 -10.29 -23.95
C ALA A 129 -12.25 -11.17 -22.72
N ASP A 130 -11.23 -11.37 -21.87
CA ASP A 130 -11.29 -12.24 -20.70
C ASP A 130 -11.32 -11.45 -19.39
N ARG A 131 -11.38 -10.11 -19.48
CA ARG A 131 -11.44 -9.23 -18.31
C ARG A 131 -12.82 -9.31 -17.67
N GLU A 132 -12.84 -9.67 -16.42
CA GLU A 132 -13.87 -9.19 -15.51
C GLU A 132 -13.53 -7.70 -15.27
N GLU A 133 -14.25 -6.81 -15.93
CA GLU A 133 -13.97 -5.36 -16.03
C GLU A 133 -13.78 -4.65 -14.68
N ASP A 134 -14.20 -5.25 -13.57
CA ASP A 134 -14.26 -4.63 -12.25
C ASP A 134 -12.99 -4.80 -11.38
N THR A 135 -12.12 -5.79 -11.62
CA THR A 135 -11.15 -6.16 -10.59
C THR A 135 -9.94 -5.24 -10.50
N THR A 136 -9.33 -4.84 -11.61
CA THR A 136 -8.12 -3.99 -11.58
C THR A 136 -8.46 -2.55 -11.23
N GLU A 137 -9.56 -2.03 -11.79
CA GLU A 137 -10.08 -0.70 -11.46
C GLU A 137 -10.40 -0.61 -9.95
N GLN A 138 -11.13 -1.58 -9.41
CA GLN A 138 -11.47 -1.59 -7.99
C GLN A 138 -10.22 -1.69 -7.10
N VAL A 139 -9.24 -2.52 -7.46
CA VAL A 139 -7.98 -2.62 -6.70
C VAL A 139 -7.19 -1.31 -6.76
N ALA A 140 -7.21 -0.59 -7.88
CA ALA A 140 -6.56 0.73 -7.99
C ALA A 140 -7.25 1.77 -7.11
N ILE A 141 -8.59 1.79 -7.08
CA ILE A 141 -9.38 2.66 -6.19
C ILE A 141 -9.08 2.32 -4.73
N ASP A 142 -9.13 1.04 -4.36
CA ASP A 142 -8.85 0.58 -3.00
C ASP A 142 -7.42 0.91 -2.56
N LEU A 143 -6.45 0.84 -3.47
CA LEU A 143 -5.06 1.24 -3.23
C LEU A 143 -4.97 2.73 -2.88
N VAL A 144 -5.57 3.59 -3.72
CA VAL A 144 -5.59 5.04 -3.48
C VAL A 144 -6.29 5.34 -2.16
N SER A 145 -7.49 4.82 -1.93
CA SER A 145 -8.27 5.04 -0.71
C SER A 145 -7.47 4.66 0.55
N GLN A 146 -6.93 3.44 0.60
CA GLN A 146 -6.20 2.95 1.77
C GLN A 146 -4.92 3.74 2.06
N ILE A 147 -4.18 4.17 1.02
CA ILE A 147 -2.95 4.93 1.22
C ILE A 147 -3.27 6.37 1.60
N THR A 148 -4.24 7.01 0.95
CA THR A 148 -4.60 8.41 1.22
C THR A 148 -5.22 8.61 2.59
N ASP A 149 -5.93 7.61 3.12
CA ASP A 149 -6.42 7.63 4.50
C ASP A 149 -5.28 7.69 5.54
N LEU A 150 -4.11 7.14 5.22
CA LEU A 150 -2.94 7.14 6.10
C LEU A 150 -2.11 8.43 5.97
N VAL A 151 -2.05 9.00 4.78
CA VAL A 151 -1.20 10.16 4.45
C VAL A 151 -1.96 11.17 3.60
N PRO A 152 -3.01 11.81 4.13
CA PRO A 152 -3.89 12.70 3.37
C PRO A 152 -3.16 13.90 2.74
N GLU A 153 -2.03 14.32 3.29
CA GLU A 153 -1.21 15.39 2.74
C GLU A 153 -0.50 15.00 1.42
N GLN A 154 -0.41 13.72 1.09
CA GLN A 154 0.16 13.20 -0.15
C GLN A 154 -0.91 12.65 -1.11
N ALA A 155 -2.17 12.79 -0.78
CA ALA A 155 -3.28 12.17 -1.51
C ALA A 155 -3.30 12.52 -3.02
N ALA A 156 -3.01 13.79 -3.37
CA ALA A 156 -2.93 14.22 -4.76
C ALA A 156 -1.79 13.53 -5.53
N ASP A 157 -0.61 13.44 -4.92
CA ASP A 157 0.55 12.79 -5.53
C ASP A 157 0.28 11.31 -5.75
N ILE A 158 -0.30 10.64 -4.75
CA ILE A 158 -0.67 9.22 -4.80
C ILE A 158 -1.68 8.96 -5.92
N ALA A 159 -2.77 9.74 -5.98
CA ALA A 159 -3.81 9.58 -6.99
C ALA A 159 -3.25 9.79 -8.41
N ILE A 160 -2.44 10.82 -8.62
CA ILE A 160 -1.79 11.08 -9.92
C ILE A 160 -0.87 9.92 -10.31
N THR A 161 -0.04 9.46 -9.40
CA THR A 161 0.89 8.34 -9.64
C THR A 161 0.15 7.07 -10.09
N VAL A 162 -0.98 6.74 -9.44
CA VAL A 162 -1.78 5.57 -9.83
C VAL A 162 -2.41 5.75 -11.20
N VAL A 163 -2.94 6.94 -11.50
CA VAL A 163 -3.54 7.26 -12.81
C VAL A 163 -2.50 7.28 -13.93
N GLU A 164 -1.29 7.77 -13.69
CA GLU A 164 -0.19 7.72 -14.67
C GLU A 164 0.20 6.27 -15.02
N ALA A 165 0.18 5.37 -14.04
CA ALA A 165 0.47 3.95 -14.26
C ALA A 165 -0.70 3.21 -14.94
N ILE A 166 -1.96 3.55 -14.60
CA ILE A 166 -3.16 2.89 -15.12
C ILE A 166 -4.15 3.96 -15.62
N PRO A 167 -3.96 4.50 -16.83
CA PRO A 167 -4.76 5.61 -17.37
C PRO A 167 -6.27 5.39 -17.40
N ASP A 168 -6.70 4.15 -17.64
CA ASP A 168 -8.12 3.78 -17.68
C ASP A 168 -8.85 3.98 -16.33
N THR A 169 -8.09 4.14 -15.21
CA THR A 169 -8.64 4.39 -13.87
C THR A 169 -8.76 5.87 -13.52
N ALA A 170 -8.46 6.79 -14.45
CA ALA A 170 -8.40 8.22 -14.16
C ALA A 170 -9.67 8.79 -13.55
N VAL A 171 -10.84 8.45 -14.11
CA VAL A 171 -12.13 8.94 -13.61
C VAL A 171 -12.48 8.36 -12.24
N PRO A 172 -12.49 7.01 -12.05
CA PRO A 172 -12.81 6.44 -10.75
C PRO A 172 -11.83 6.84 -9.64
N VAL A 173 -10.52 6.89 -9.90
CA VAL A 173 -9.52 7.35 -8.93
C VAL A 173 -9.73 8.83 -8.57
N ALA A 174 -10.03 9.68 -9.54
CA ALA A 174 -10.31 11.09 -9.28
C ALA A 174 -11.60 11.29 -8.46
N THR A 175 -12.60 10.44 -8.65
CA THR A 175 -13.85 10.45 -7.86
C THR A 175 -13.57 10.04 -6.42
N GLU A 176 -12.78 8.99 -6.20
CA GLU A 176 -12.36 8.56 -4.86
C GLU A 176 -11.54 9.65 -4.16
N TYR A 177 -10.56 10.24 -4.85
CA TYR A 177 -9.79 11.36 -4.33
C TYR A 177 -10.68 12.53 -3.91
N ALA A 178 -11.67 12.92 -4.73
CA ALA A 178 -12.63 13.98 -4.39
C ALA A 178 -13.48 13.61 -3.16
N GLY A 179 -13.83 12.34 -3.00
CA GLY A 179 -14.50 11.79 -1.82
C GLY A 179 -13.65 11.93 -0.55
N THR A 180 -12.40 11.55 -0.62
CA THR A 180 -11.42 11.67 0.49
C THR A 180 -11.22 13.13 0.91
N LEU A 181 -11.06 14.04 -0.05
CA LEU A 181 -10.99 15.48 0.23
C LEU A 181 -12.26 16.01 0.91
N SER A 182 -13.43 15.57 0.47
CA SER A 182 -14.71 15.97 1.05
C SER A 182 -14.90 15.44 2.47
N GLY A 183 -14.48 14.21 2.74
CA GLY A 183 -14.43 13.60 4.08
C GLY A 183 -13.52 14.37 5.03
N SER A 184 -12.30 14.66 4.60
CA SER A 184 -11.32 15.45 5.35
C SER A 184 -11.84 16.86 5.71
N LEU A 185 -12.59 17.50 4.81
CA LEU A 185 -13.24 18.78 5.09
C LEU A 185 -14.31 18.67 6.16
N ASN A 186 -15.12 17.60 6.12
CA ASN A 186 -16.17 17.40 7.09
C ASN A 186 -15.57 17.17 8.49
N ASP A 187 -14.52 16.39 8.61
CA ASP A 187 -13.81 16.14 9.87
C ASP A 187 -13.12 17.41 10.39
N LYS A 188 -12.38 18.13 9.54
CA LYS A 188 -11.80 19.44 9.90
C LYS A 188 -12.87 20.47 10.28
N SER A 189 -14.05 20.46 9.64
CA SER A 189 -15.14 21.37 9.99
C SER A 189 -15.78 21.06 11.34
N VAL A 190 -15.81 19.80 11.75
CA VAL A 190 -16.27 19.35 13.08
C VAL A 190 -15.25 19.74 14.16
N GLU A 191 -13.96 19.57 13.92
CA GLU A 191 -12.90 20.03 14.84
C GLU A 191 -12.84 21.57 14.96
N LEU A 192 -13.10 22.29 13.85
CA LEU A 192 -13.08 23.76 13.80
C LEU A 192 -14.27 24.44 14.51
N ILE A 193 -15.34 23.72 14.78
CA ILE A 193 -16.44 24.23 15.63
C ILE A 193 -15.96 24.44 17.07
N ASP A 194 -14.90 23.75 17.49
CA ASP A 194 -14.35 23.86 18.86
C ASP A 194 -13.19 24.87 18.98
N HIS A 195 -12.50 25.28 17.90
CA HIS A 195 -11.34 26.19 17.93
C HIS A 195 -11.30 27.18 16.74
N THR A 196 -11.83 28.36 16.92
CA THR A 196 -11.51 29.71 16.34
C THR A 196 -11.05 29.90 14.91
N ASN A 197 -10.99 28.90 14.02
CA ASN A 197 -10.73 29.08 12.60
C ASN A 197 -12.03 29.05 11.78
N THR A 198 -12.15 29.93 10.78
CA THR A 198 -13.41 30.10 10.08
C THR A 198 -13.61 29.01 9.02
N PRO A 199 -14.83 28.51 8.81
CA PRO A 199 -15.17 27.57 7.74
C PRO A 199 -14.67 27.98 6.34
N LYS A 200 -14.36 29.27 6.17
CA LYS A 200 -13.84 29.82 4.91
C LYS A 200 -12.41 29.40 4.58
N GLU A 201 -11.56 29.20 5.57
CA GLU A 201 -10.15 28.81 5.33
C GLU A 201 -10.07 27.35 4.92
N ALA A 202 -10.82 26.46 5.55
CA ALA A 202 -10.90 25.06 5.16
C ALA A 202 -11.45 24.87 3.73
N VAL A 203 -12.51 25.63 3.37
CA VAL A 203 -13.06 25.62 2.00
C VAL A 203 -12.08 26.19 0.99
N GLN A 204 -11.26 27.16 1.39
CA GLN A 204 -10.26 27.75 0.51
C GLN A 204 -9.09 26.80 0.27
N GLU A 205 -8.63 26.09 1.29
CA GLU A 205 -7.61 25.04 1.21
C GLU A 205 -8.08 23.90 0.28
N PHE A 206 -9.28 23.37 0.51
CA PHE A 206 -9.90 22.37 -0.37
C PHE A 206 -9.97 22.81 -1.83
N ASN A 207 -10.43 24.04 -2.10
CA ASN A 207 -10.51 24.52 -3.47
C ASN A 207 -9.12 24.67 -4.11
N GLN A 208 -8.10 24.95 -3.32
CA GLN A 208 -6.73 25.00 -3.78
C GLN A 208 -6.20 23.61 -4.13
N ASP A 209 -6.37 22.65 -3.24
CA ASP A 209 -5.92 21.26 -3.43
C ASP A 209 -6.64 20.61 -4.63
N ALA A 210 -7.95 20.77 -4.74
CA ALA A 210 -8.72 20.28 -5.88
C ALA A 210 -8.32 20.95 -7.20
N THR A 211 -7.97 22.25 -7.17
CA THR A 211 -7.53 22.97 -8.37
C THR A 211 -6.13 22.53 -8.79
N GLU A 212 -5.24 22.32 -7.83
CA GLU A 212 -3.89 21.82 -8.08
C GLU A 212 -3.93 20.40 -8.66
N PHE A 213 -4.70 19.51 -8.05
CA PHE A 213 -4.91 18.16 -8.56
C PHE A 213 -5.41 18.15 -10.00
N VAL A 214 -6.49 18.90 -10.30
CA VAL A 214 -7.05 19.00 -11.67
C VAL A 214 -6.03 19.56 -12.64
N SER A 215 -5.23 20.56 -12.24
CA SER A 215 -4.19 21.12 -13.09
C SER A 215 -3.12 20.09 -13.44
N ARG A 216 -2.62 19.39 -12.45
CA ARG A 216 -1.60 18.36 -12.62
C ARG A 216 -2.11 17.17 -13.43
N LEU A 217 -3.35 16.72 -13.15
CA LEU A 217 -3.99 15.67 -13.92
C LEU A 217 -4.19 16.09 -15.39
N SER A 218 -4.55 17.37 -15.63
CA SER A 218 -4.71 17.91 -16.99
C SER A 218 -3.39 18.01 -17.77
N GLU A 219 -2.27 18.16 -17.06
CA GLU A 219 -0.94 18.11 -17.65
C GLU A 219 -0.51 16.69 -17.97
N ALA A 220 -0.77 15.75 -17.05
CA ALA A 220 -0.42 14.34 -17.21
C ALA A 220 -1.33 13.63 -18.23
N MET A 221 -2.63 13.93 -18.21
CA MET A 221 -3.65 13.24 -19.02
C MET A 221 -4.71 14.20 -19.59
N PRO A 222 -4.37 14.99 -20.63
CA PRO A 222 -5.26 15.99 -21.18
C PRO A 222 -6.56 15.44 -21.77
N GLU A 223 -6.58 14.20 -22.23
CA GLU A 223 -7.77 13.52 -22.77
C GLU A 223 -8.84 13.23 -21.72
N CYS A 224 -8.45 12.92 -20.48
CA CYS A 224 -9.37 12.60 -19.38
C CYS A 224 -9.74 13.82 -18.53
N ALA A 225 -9.00 14.92 -18.63
CA ALA A 225 -9.16 16.09 -17.78
C ALA A 225 -10.57 16.68 -17.75
N SER A 226 -11.24 16.72 -18.92
CA SER A 226 -12.62 17.27 -19.01
C SER A 226 -13.64 16.40 -18.28
N GLU A 227 -13.47 15.09 -18.31
CA GLU A 227 -14.38 14.12 -17.67
C GLU A 227 -14.20 14.17 -16.15
N VAL A 228 -12.96 14.14 -15.69
CA VAL A 228 -12.60 14.27 -14.27
C VAL A 228 -13.11 15.60 -13.67
N ILE A 229 -12.96 16.72 -14.39
CA ILE A 229 -13.47 18.03 -13.95
C ILE A 229 -15.00 18.00 -13.78
N ASN A 230 -15.70 17.34 -14.67
CA ASN A 230 -17.16 17.21 -14.57
C ASN A 230 -17.56 16.39 -13.35
N GLU A 231 -16.89 15.25 -13.11
CA GLU A 231 -17.17 14.36 -11.97
C GLU A 231 -16.91 15.06 -10.63
N ILE A 232 -15.76 15.73 -10.48
CA ILE A 232 -15.45 16.52 -9.27
C ILE A 232 -16.50 17.64 -9.04
N ASN A 233 -16.97 18.29 -10.10
CA ASN A 233 -17.99 19.33 -9.98
C ASN A 233 -19.39 18.78 -9.66
N GLU A 234 -19.70 17.55 -10.06
CA GLU A 234 -20.95 16.88 -9.70
C GLU A 234 -20.92 16.41 -8.25
N GLY A 235 -19.82 15.84 -7.77
CA GLY A 235 -19.61 15.48 -6.37
C GLY A 235 -19.73 16.67 -5.40
N ARG A 236 -19.37 17.87 -5.85
CA ARG A 236 -19.54 19.12 -5.07
C ARG A 236 -21.00 19.58 -4.89
N ARG A 237 -21.96 19.03 -5.63
CA ARG A 237 -23.37 19.45 -5.62
C ARG A 237 -24.24 18.56 -4.76
N ASN A 238 -23.72 17.43 -4.32
CA ASN A 238 -24.40 16.47 -3.45
C ASN A 238 -23.91 16.59 -2.00
#